data_4314a33275ba5c2dd0230dcac8dace9b
#
_entry.id   4314a33275ba5c2dd0230dcac8dace9b
#
_cell.length_a   1.000
_cell.length_b   1.000
_cell.length_c   1.000
_cell.angle_alpha   90.00
_cell.angle_beta   90.00
_cell.angle_gamma   90.00
#
_symmetry.space_group_name_H-M   'P 1'
#
loop_
_entity.id
_entity.type
_entity.pdbx_description
1 polymer ?
#
loop_
_entity_poly.entity_id
_entity_poly.type
_entity_poly.pdbx_seq_one_letter_code
_entity_poly.pdbx_strand_id
1 'polypeptide(L)'
;MNRRRFLTNTMACTAAVAAFSSRASGGKKPAASQQVPGYDPKPSPATGPLRVHPTNPRYFADASGKAIFLTGAHTWANFQDIGIAPLQPFDWPAYIDMMVKHNHNFMRFWHWMQAAYAPWTDEKMLVDPLPYLRTGPGTAKDGLPKFDLTKFNPAYFERMHTRIAYARDHGIYAAVQLFQSFSEKKDGGPCDPWVAHPYNGANNINGFDAEKPGTGMVDMDRSNVREVQGKYLQKIIDTVQDLDNVLYEVINEGGTKDWDWWVVNFMHEQEGKKGKVHPMGLTGWNAETVEQMRNSPAEWISIGSDAGAFWKTDPPAWDGKRVSVCDTDHLWGHGGTPSWAWKCFVRGHNTLLMDSWDAIPGRPCGQVNWASRPGYPTRDLNRRDDWTWEPVRKAIGNTRTLSKRVDLAAMVPHDELATSKYCLANPGAEYIVYLPEGDEVTVDLTSAPGTFTLEWMDPVEGTITPGGTVKGGDKPDFAVPFPGAAALYVRKS
;
A
#
# COMPACT_ATOMS: atom_id res chain seq x y z
N MET A 1 8.04 -40.95 -48.35
CA MET A 1 7.16 -40.90 -49.53
C MET A 1 6.25 -39.70 -49.40
N ASN A 2 6.22 -38.94 -50.48
CA ASN A 2 5.32 -37.86 -50.87
C ASN A 2 5.41 -36.48 -50.15
N ARG A 3 6.12 -35.64 -50.90
CA ARG A 3 6.00 -34.19 -50.99
C ARG A 3 4.64 -33.80 -51.60
N ARG A 4 4.05 -32.66 -51.15
CA ARG A 4 3.31 -31.78 -52.08
C ARG A 4 3.38 -30.31 -51.61
N ARG A 5 3.78 -29.49 -52.57
CA ARG A 5 3.81 -28.03 -52.68
C ARG A 5 2.39 -27.42 -52.65
N PHE A 6 2.25 -26.16 -52.17
CA PHE A 6 1.31 -25.20 -52.74
C PHE A 6 1.85 -23.79 -52.46
N LEU A 7 2.26 -23.15 -53.43
CA LEU A 7 1.82 -22.03 -54.28
C LEU A 7 1.50 -20.72 -53.54
N THR A 8 2.37 -19.76 -53.81
CA THR A 8 2.26 -18.30 -53.67
C THR A 8 1.06 -17.72 -54.43
N ASN A 9 0.32 -16.83 -53.79
CA ASN A 9 -0.54 -15.84 -54.48
C ASN A 9 -0.19 -14.42 -54.01
N THR A 10 0.46 -13.70 -54.90
CA THR A 10 0.70 -12.27 -54.88
C THR A 10 -0.57 -11.57 -55.35
N MET A 11 -1.20 -10.74 -54.52
CA MET A 11 -2.18 -9.78 -54.98
C MET A 11 -1.62 -8.37 -54.75
N ALA A 12 -1.42 -7.67 -55.87
CA ALA A 12 -1.10 -6.26 -55.93
C ALA A 12 -2.36 -5.44 -55.65
N CYS A 13 -2.31 -4.56 -54.66
CA CYS A 13 -3.31 -3.48 -54.48
C CYS A 13 -2.68 -2.15 -54.85
N THR A 14 -3.21 -1.57 -55.92
CA THR A 14 -2.96 -0.24 -56.46
C THR A 14 -3.32 0.86 -55.44
N ALA A 15 -2.40 1.76 -55.19
CA ALA A 15 -2.61 2.95 -54.38
C ALA A 15 -3.40 4.03 -55.16
N ALA A 16 -4.53 4.46 -54.63
CA ALA A 16 -5.21 5.66 -55.03
C ALA A 16 -4.80 6.81 -54.10
N VAL A 17 -4.08 7.79 -54.64
CA VAL A 17 -3.73 9.03 -53.92
C VAL A 17 -4.91 9.97 -53.99
N ALA A 18 -5.60 10.18 -52.87
CA ALA A 18 -6.58 11.26 -52.74
C ALA A 18 -5.90 12.45 -52.04
N ALA A 19 -5.78 13.56 -52.78
CA ALA A 19 -5.30 14.84 -52.25
C ALA A 19 -6.39 15.46 -51.35
N PHE A 20 -6.12 15.55 -50.02
CA PHE A 20 -6.91 16.37 -49.13
C PHE A 20 -6.24 17.73 -48.93
N SER A 21 -6.94 18.76 -49.35
CA SER A 21 -6.60 20.15 -49.12
C SER A 21 -6.61 20.48 -47.63
N SER A 22 -5.49 20.95 -47.10
CA SER A 22 -5.37 21.46 -45.73
C SER A 22 -6.14 22.75 -45.53
N ARG A 23 -7.28 22.70 -44.85
CA ARG A 23 -7.84 23.87 -44.18
C ARG A 23 -7.16 24.02 -42.83
N ALA A 24 -6.42 25.11 -42.65
CA ALA A 24 -5.89 25.52 -41.36
C ALA A 24 -7.05 25.81 -40.40
N SER A 25 -7.30 24.90 -39.47
CA SER A 25 -8.15 25.16 -38.30
C SER A 25 -7.29 25.87 -37.26
N GLY A 26 -7.70 27.10 -36.92
CA GLY A 26 -7.06 27.89 -35.85
C GLY A 26 -6.98 27.10 -34.56
N GLY A 27 -5.75 26.82 -34.13
CA GLY A 27 -5.46 26.15 -32.87
C GLY A 27 -5.98 26.99 -31.69
N LYS A 28 -7.05 26.55 -31.04
CA LYS A 28 -7.34 27.00 -29.68
C LYS A 28 -6.13 26.62 -28.80
N LYS A 29 -5.48 27.64 -28.18
CA LYS A 29 -4.53 27.39 -27.10
C LYS A 29 -5.17 26.39 -26.13
N PRO A 30 -4.43 25.38 -25.64
CA PRO A 30 -4.93 24.53 -24.56
C PRO A 30 -5.35 25.45 -23.41
N ALA A 31 -6.56 25.28 -22.93
CA ALA A 31 -6.98 25.94 -21.69
C ALA A 31 -5.97 25.59 -20.62
N ALA A 32 -5.50 26.58 -19.85
CA ALA A 32 -4.64 26.35 -18.71
C ALA A 32 -5.31 25.27 -17.84
N SER A 33 -4.58 24.19 -17.53
CA SER A 33 -5.08 23.11 -16.68
C SER A 33 -5.53 23.73 -15.36
N GLN A 34 -6.84 23.75 -15.10
CA GLN A 34 -7.34 24.17 -13.81
C GLN A 34 -6.82 23.17 -12.80
N GLN A 35 -6.09 23.66 -11.81
CA GLN A 35 -5.58 22.83 -10.72
C GLN A 35 -6.76 22.19 -10.00
N VAL A 36 -6.80 20.85 -9.97
CA VAL A 36 -7.85 20.09 -9.30
C VAL A 36 -7.82 20.41 -7.81
N PRO A 37 -8.90 20.94 -7.20
CA PRO A 37 -8.91 21.24 -5.78
C PRO A 37 -8.60 19.99 -4.93
N GLY A 38 -7.66 20.09 -3.97
CA GLY A 38 -7.21 18.97 -3.14
C GLY A 38 -5.96 18.26 -3.66
N TYR A 39 -5.54 18.47 -4.93
CA TYR A 39 -4.26 18.02 -5.43
C TYR A 39 -3.16 19.04 -5.09
N ASP A 40 -2.05 18.56 -4.54
CA ASP A 40 -0.89 19.39 -4.21
C ASP A 40 0.40 18.76 -4.79
N PRO A 41 0.97 19.36 -5.85
CA PRO A 41 2.20 18.86 -6.47
C PRO A 41 3.46 19.10 -5.61
N LYS A 42 3.34 19.90 -4.54
CA LYS A 42 4.40 20.17 -3.57
C LYS A 42 3.83 20.06 -2.16
N PRO A 43 3.59 18.84 -1.68
CA PRO A 43 3.00 18.65 -0.36
C PRO A 43 3.89 19.21 0.73
N SER A 44 3.28 19.75 1.77
CA SER A 44 3.98 20.10 3.00
C SER A 44 4.51 18.84 3.69
N PRO A 45 5.58 18.94 4.48
CA PRO A 45 6.09 17.81 5.25
C PRO A 45 5.00 17.15 6.08
N ALA A 46 5.08 15.82 6.20
CA ALA A 46 4.19 15.05 7.05
C ALA A 46 4.45 15.41 8.52
N THR A 47 3.38 15.59 9.28
CA THR A 47 3.43 15.98 10.70
C THR A 47 2.80 14.90 11.58
N GLY A 48 3.31 14.74 12.80
CA GLY A 48 2.84 13.71 13.72
C GLY A 48 3.46 13.82 15.11
N PRO A 49 3.64 12.70 15.81
CA PRO A 49 3.23 11.36 15.39
C PRO A 49 1.70 11.29 15.20
N LEU A 50 1.28 10.46 14.26
CA LEU A 50 -0.15 10.21 14.04
C LEU A 50 -0.78 9.61 15.30
N ARG A 51 -2.04 9.94 15.55
CA ARG A 51 -2.84 9.35 16.62
C ARG A 51 -4.20 8.97 16.06
N VAL A 52 -4.82 7.92 16.59
CA VAL A 52 -6.19 7.58 16.21
C VAL A 52 -7.09 8.81 16.45
N HIS A 53 -7.86 9.19 15.44
CA HIS A 53 -8.71 10.38 15.54
C HIS A 53 -9.81 10.19 16.60
N PRO A 54 -9.97 11.10 17.57
CA PRO A 54 -10.79 10.86 18.74
C PRO A 54 -12.30 10.74 18.45
N THR A 55 -12.80 11.39 17.41
CA THR A 55 -14.22 11.35 17.04
C THR A 55 -14.52 10.42 15.88
N ASN A 56 -13.54 10.08 15.04
CA ASN A 56 -13.71 9.13 13.94
C ASN A 56 -12.51 8.18 13.84
N PRO A 57 -12.49 7.11 14.61
CA PRO A 57 -11.35 6.18 14.66
C PRO A 57 -11.10 5.36 13.39
N ARG A 58 -11.78 5.68 12.27
CA ARG A 58 -11.45 5.16 10.93
C ARG A 58 -10.18 5.78 10.38
N TYR A 59 -9.81 6.94 10.92
CA TYR A 59 -8.69 7.75 10.44
C TYR A 59 -7.71 8.06 11.56
N PHE A 60 -6.52 8.45 11.19
CA PHE A 60 -5.58 9.08 12.10
C PHE A 60 -5.79 10.60 12.12
N ALA A 61 -5.33 11.23 13.17
CA ALA A 61 -5.14 12.67 13.26
C ALA A 61 -3.64 13.00 13.19
N ASP A 62 -3.29 14.09 12.50
CA ASP A 62 -1.95 14.66 12.52
C ASP A 62 -1.70 15.52 13.78
N ALA A 63 -0.54 16.19 13.85
CA ALA A 63 -0.18 17.05 14.98
C ALA A 63 -1.14 18.23 15.20
N SER A 64 -1.88 18.66 14.17
CA SER A 64 -2.91 19.71 14.28
C SER A 64 -4.26 19.19 14.76
N GLY A 65 -4.44 17.87 14.86
CA GLY A 65 -5.71 17.22 15.16
C GLY A 65 -6.60 17.00 13.94
N LYS A 66 -6.13 17.31 12.73
CA LYS A 66 -6.89 17.11 11.50
C LYS A 66 -6.90 15.62 11.12
N ALA A 67 -8.09 15.11 10.74
CA ALA A 67 -8.22 13.75 10.23
C ALA A 67 -7.45 13.60 8.91
N ILE A 68 -6.65 12.53 8.83
CA ILE A 68 -5.80 12.20 7.68
C ILE A 68 -6.26 10.88 7.06
N PHE A 69 -6.59 10.94 5.76
CA PHE A 69 -6.78 9.74 4.95
C PHE A 69 -5.43 9.26 4.44
N LEU A 70 -5.03 8.05 4.84
CA LEU A 70 -3.80 7.42 4.40
C LEU A 70 -4.05 6.61 3.14
N THR A 71 -3.32 6.91 2.07
CA THR A 71 -3.40 6.17 0.83
C THR A 71 -2.11 6.29 0.03
N GLY A 72 -1.78 5.23 -0.69
CA GLY A 72 -0.55 5.27 -1.48
C GLY A 72 -0.15 3.92 -2.03
N ALA A 73 1.17 3.73 -2.17
CA ALA A 73 1.73 2.54 -2.77
C ALA A 73 2.98 2.09 -2.04
N HIS A 74 3.29 0.80 -2.16
CA HIS A 74 4.55 0.24 -1.70
C HIS A 74 5.11 -0.76 -2.73
N THR A 75 6.39 -1.07 -2.60
CA THR A 75 7.08 -2.08 -3.40
C THR A 75 8.11 -2.81 -2.53
N TRP A 76 8.42 -4.04 -2.87
CA TRP A 76 9.32 -4.89 -2.08
C TRP A 76 10.76 -4.38 -1.95
N ALA A 77 11.18 -3.45 -2.83
CA ALA A 77 12.55 -2.92 -2.87
C ALA A 77 12.68 -1.51 -2.27
N ASN A 78 11.62 -0.95 -1.67
CA ASN A 78 11.65 0.47 -1.28
C ASN A 78 12.55 0.78 -0.08
N PHE A 79 12.98 -0.23 0.68
CA PHE A 79 13.95 -0.01 1.78
C PHE A 79 15.32 -0.59 1.48
N GLN A 80 15.42 -1.85 1.08
CA GLN A 80 16.67 -2.53 0.79
C GLN A 80 16.78 -2.77 -0.71
N ASP A 81 18.00 -2.74 -1.23
CA ASP A 81 18.20 -3.18 -2.61
C ASP A 81 18.01 -4.68 -2.65
N ILE A 82 17.18 -5.15 -3.54
CA ILE A 82 16.86 -6.57 -3.70
C ILE A 82 16.91 -6.95 -5.18
N GLY A 83 17.55 -8.05 -5.51
CA GLY A 83 17.66 -8.50 -6.89
C GLY A 83 18.79 -9.50 -7.11
N ILE A 84 19.08 -9.78 -8.39
CA ILE A 84 20.15 -10.66 -8.83
C ILE A 84 21.45 -9.86 -8.91
N ALA A 85 22.59 -10.53 -8.65
CA ALA A 85 23.89 -9.88 -8.75
C ALA A 85 24.23 -9.43 -10.21
N PRO A 86 24.81 -8.22 -10.41
CA PRO A 86 25.11 -7.21 -9.39
C PRO A 86 23.86 -6.44 -8.96
N LEU A 87 23.68 -6.27 -7.65
CA LEU A 87 22.54 -5.50 -7.12
C LEU A 87 22.53 -4.08 -7.70
N GLN A 88 21.35 -3.67 -8.16
CA GLN A 88 21.12 -2.29 -8.58
C GLN A 88 20.53 -1.51 -7.42
N PRO A 89 21.03 -0.30 -7.13
CA PRO A 89 20.42 0.57 -6.12
C PRO A 89 18.98 0.91 -6.49
N PHE A 90 18.09 0.85 -5.50
CA PHE A 90 16.73 1.33 -5.66
C PHE A 90 16.70 2.86 -5.81
N ASP A 91 16.05 3.34 -6.86
CA ASP A 91 15.92 4.77 -7.14
C ASP A 91 14.86 5.41 -6.23
N TRP A 92 15.27 5.70 -5.00
CA TRP A 92 14.40 6.25 -3.97
C TRP A 92 13.78 7.60 -4.35
N PRO A 93 14.54 8.60 -4.85
CA PRO A 93 13.93 9.87 -5.27
C PRO A 93 12.86 9.72 -6.33
N ALA A 94 13.12 8.94 -7.39
CA ALA A 94 12.14 8.72 -8.44
C ALA A 94 10.87 7.99 -7.95
N TYR A 95 11.01 7.10 -6.96
CA TYR A 95 9.87 6.44 -6.33
C TYR A 95 9.02 7.45 -5.52
N ILE A 96 9.63 8.30 -4.73
CA ILE A 96 8.92 9.37 -3.99
C ILE A 96 8.28 10.37 -4.95
N ASP A 97 8.95 10.76 -6.03
CA ASP A 97 8.38 11.62 -7.07
C ASP A 97 7.13 10.99 -7.70
N MET A 98 7.14 9.68 -7.96
CA MET A 98 5.95 8.95 -8.43
C MET A 98 4.81 9.03 -7.42
N MET A 99 5.08 8.83 -6.13
CA MET A 99 4.06 8.92 -5.09
C MET A 99 3.47 10.34 -5.01
N VAL A 100 4.31 11.37 -5.02
CA VAL A 100 3.88 12.78 -5.01
C VAL A 100 3.05 13.10 -6.27
N LYS A 101 3.53 12.69 -7.44
CA LYS A 101 2.80 12.86 -8.72
C LYS A 101 1.38 12.31 -8.66
N HIS A 102 1.19 11.18 -8.00
CA HIS A 102 -0.12 10.53 -7.87
C HIS A 102 -0.88 10.93 -6.60
N ASN A 103 -0.44 11.97 -5.87
CA ASN A 103 -1.06 12.42 -4.63
C ASN A 103 -1.14 11.34 -3.53
N HIS A 104 -0.16 10.45 -3.47
CA HIS A 104 -0.01 9.44 -2.43
C HIS A 104 0.64 10.03 -1.18
N ASN A 105 0.29 9.55 0.01
CA ASN A 105 0.87 10.01 1.28
C ASN A 105 1.20 8.89 2.27
N PHE A 106 1.15 7.64 1.83
CA PHE A 106 1.39 6.50 2.70
C PHE A 106 2.08 5.35 1.98
N MET A 107 3.02 4.69 2.65
CA MET A 107 3.68 3.48 2.14
C MET A 107 3.97 2.51 3.28
N ARG A 108 4.03 1.22 2.96
CA ARG A 108 4.75 0.23 3.75
C ARG A 108 6.22 0.32 3.39
N PHE A 109 7.08 0.34 4.39
CA PHE A 109 8.54 0.41 4.23
C PHE A 109 9.10 -0.98 4.48
N TRP A 110 9.33 -1.72 3.38
CA TRP A 110 9.60 -3.15 3.37
C TRP A 110 10.93 -3.51 3.99
N HIS A 111 10.89 -4.50 4.86
CA HIS A 111 12.05 -5.08 5.49
C HIS A 111 12.21 -6.56 5.09
N TRP A 112 13.40 -6.92 4.66
CA TRP A 112 13.82 -8.29 4.43
C TRP A 112 14.95 -8.64 5.40
N MET A 113 14.85 -9.77 6.09
CA MET A 113 15.85 -10.17 7.08
C MET A 113 16.85 -11.18 6.52
N GLN A 114 16.50 -11.97 5.52
CA GLN A 114 17.42 -12.88 4.85
C GLN A 114 18.40 -12.14 3.95
N ALA A 115 19.63 -12.67 3.83
CA ALA A 115 20.66 -12.09 2.94
C ALA A 115 20.49 -12.50 1.48
N ALA A 116 19.86 -13.64 1.24
CA ALA A 116 19.67 -14.17 -0.11
C ALA A 116 18.45 -15.09 -0.16
N TYR A 117 18.04 -15.39 -1.40
CA TYR A 117 16.94 -16.26 -1.75
C TYR A 117 15.55 -15.64 -1.46
N ALA A 118 14.58 -16.13 -2.19
CA ALA A 118 13.17 -15.77 -2.00
C ALA A 118 12.29 -16.88 -2.55
N PRO A 119 11.16 -17.22 -1.89
CA PRO A 119 10.36 -18.39 -2.26
C PRO A 119 9.63 -18.29 -3.61
N TRP A 120 9.70 -17.15 -4.27
CA TRP A 120 9.03 -16.92 -5.56
C TRP A 120 9.96 -16.88 -6.77
N THR A 121 11.29 -17.13 -6.61
CA THR A 121 12.25 -17.11 -7.72
C THR A 121 13.23 -18.27 -7.63
N ASP A 122 13.62 -18.84 -8.79
CA ASP A 122 14.65 -19.88 -8.90
C ASP A 122 16.08 -19.31 -8.85
N GLU A 123 16.21 -17.99 -8.92
CA GLU A 123 17.51 -17.32 -8.94
C GLU A 123 17.92 -16.91 -7.53
N LYS A 124 19.24 -16.88 -7.29
CA LYS A 124 19.78 -16.38 -6.02
C LYS A 124 19.57 -14.87 -5.95
N MET A 125 18.45 -14.47 -5.38
CA MET A 125 18.22 -13.07 -5.03
C MET A 125 19.07 -12.68 -3.83
N LEU A 126 19.61 -11.47 -3.86
CA LEU A 126 20.38 -10.84 -2.79
C LEU A 126 19.60 -9.70 -2.19
N VAL A 127 19.84 -9.43 -0.91
CA VAL A 127 19.24 -8.31 -0.17
C VAL A 127 20.37 -7.56 0.56
N ASP A 128 20.43 -6.24 0.38
CA ASP A 128 21.43 -5.37 1.02
C ASP A 128 20.88 -3.94 1.25
N PRO A 129 21.25 -3.27 2.35
CA PRO A 129 21.99 -3.75 3.52
C PRO A 129 21.13 -4.58 4.46
N LEU A 130 21.76 -5.39 5.30
CA LEU A 130 21.11 -6.17 6.35
C LEU A 130 21.32 -5.53 7.73
N PRO A 131 20.45 -5.83 8.73
CA PRO A 131 20.52 -5.18 10.03
C PRO A 131 21.76 -5.54 10.86
N TYR A 132 22.42 -6.67 10.59
CA TYR A 132 23.59 -7.14 11.33
C TYR A 132 24.83 -7.18 10.47
N LEU A 133 25.99 -6.90 11.09
CA LEU A 133 27.30 -7.01 10.43
C LEU A 133 27.73 -8.46 10.26
N ARG A 134 28.43 -8.75 9.18
CA ARG A 134 29.16 -9.99 8.95
C ARG A 134 30.61 -9.84 9.39
N THR A 135 30.97 -10.37 10.54
CA THR A 135 32.31 -10.24 11.12
C THR A 135 33.12 -11.54 11.06
N GLY A 136 32.46 -12.70 10.81
CA GLY A 136 33.09 -13.98 11.07
C GLY A 136 33.47 -14.14 12.54
N PRO A 137 34.27 -15.12 12.91
CA PRO A 137 34.90 -16.14 12.06
C PRO A 137 33.94 -17.16 11.49
N GLY A 138 34.38 -17.84 10.44
CA GLY A 138 33.63 -18.90 9.77
C GLY A 138 32.72 -18.40 8.66
N THR A 139 32.20 -19.35 7.89
CA THR A 139 31.38 -19.14 6.69
C THR A 139 29.94 -19.52 6.96
N ALA A 140 29.01 -18.65 6.60
CA ALA A 140 27.57 -18.91 6.60
C ALA A 140 27.17 -19.79 5.42
N LYS A 141 25.93 -20.31 5.42
CA LYS A 141 25.42 -21.20 4.36
C LYS A 141 25.35 -20.56 2.98
N ASP A 142 25.29 -19.22 2.91
CA ASP A 142 25.30 -18.47 1.66
C ASP A 142 26.72 -18.21 1.10
N GLY A 143 27.77 -18.70 1.79
CA GLY A 143 29.18 -18.61 1.37
C GLY A 143 29.90 -17.34 1.86
N LEU A 144 29.23 -16.46 2.59
CA LEU A 144 29.81 -15.21 3.13
C LEU A 144 30.22 -15.37 4.61
N PRO A 145 30.99 -14.42 5.20
CA PRO A 145 31.31 -14.45 6.63
C PRO A 145 30.02 -14.51 7.49
N LYS A 146 30.09 -15.19 8.64
CA LYS A 146 28.96 -15.29 9.58
C LYS A 146 28.60 -13.91 10.15
N PHE A 147 27.32 -13.76 10.49
CA PHE A 147 26.80 -12.58 11.19
C PHE A 147 27.23 -12.53 12.65
N ASP A 148 27.38 -11.33 13.16
CA ASP A 148 27.44 -11.05 14.58
C ASP A 148 26.15 -10.31 15.01
N LEU A 149 25.23 -11.01 15.66
CA LEU A 149 23.94 -10.47 16.07
C LEU A 149 24.04 -9.44 17.21
N THR A 150 25.25 -9.22 17.75
CA THR A 150 25.53 -8.15 18.74
C THR A 150 25.97 -6.86 18.06
N LYS A 151 26.25 -6.88 16.77
CA LYS A 151 26.75 -5.74 16.00
C LYS A 151 25.79 -5.34 14.88
N PHE A 152 25.09 -4.26 15.12
CA PHE A 152 24.22 -3.66 14.12
C PHE A 152 25.03 -3.04 12.98
N ASN A 153 24.47 -3.14 11.75
CA ASN A 153 25.05 -2.54 10.55
C ASN A 153 24.66 -1.07 10.43
N PRO A 154 25.57 -0.11 10.59
CA PRO A 154 25.21 1.32 10.51
C PRO A 154 24.55 1.69 9.19
N ALA A 155 24.98 1.11 8.06
CA ALA A 155 24.43 1.44 6.74
C ALA A 155 22.93 1.10 6.61
N TYR A 156 22.47 0.05 7.29
CA TYR A 156 21.04 -0.31 7.31
C TYR A 156 20.22 0.75 8.03
N PHE A 157 20.63 1.14 9.24
CA PHE A 157 19.87 2.08 10.08
C PHE A 157 19.96 3.52 9.58
N GLU A 158 21.10 3.92 9.04
CA GLU A 158 21.28 5.23 8.40
C GLU A 158 20.38 5.36 7.13
N ARG A 159 20.33 4.31 6.31
CA ARG A 159 19.41 4.26 5.15
C ARG A 159 17.96 4.35 5.61
N MET A 160 17.56 3.63 6.67
CA MET A 160 16.22 3.69 7.23
C MET A 160 15.84 5.12 7.61
N HIS A 161 16.65 5.75 8.45
CA HIS A 161 16.42 7.13 8.88
C HIS A 161 16.36 8.11 7.71
N THR A 162 17.36 8.08 6.83
CA THR A 162 17.46 9.01 5.71
C THR A 162 16.29 8.88 4.74
N ARG A 163 15.86 7.66 4.39
CA ARG A 163 14.73 7.44 3.49
C ARG A 163 13.41 7.89 4.12
N ILE A 164 13.18 7.60 5.39
CA ILE A 164 11.95 8.01 6.08
C ILE A 164 11.92 9.53 6.26
N ALA A 165 13.05 10.17 6.61
CA ALA A 165 13.14 11.63 6.69
C ALA A 165 12.85 12.29 5.33
N TYR A 166 13.40 11.74 4.24
CA TYR A 166 13.12 12.22 2.89
C TYR A 166 11.62 12.08 2.54
N ALA A 167 11.00 10.94 2.88
CA ALA A 167 9.56 10.75 2.69
C ALA A 167 8.72 11.76 3.51
N ARG A 168 9.12 12.03 4.76
CA ARG A 168 8.49 13.06 5.61
C ARG A 168 8.45 14.42 4.90
N ASP A 169 9.58 14.84 4.36
CA ASP A 169 9.74 16.14 3.71
C ASP A 169 8.90 16.26 2.43
N HIS A 170 8.43 15.12 1.89
CA HIS A 170 7.51 15.01 0.77
C HIS A 170 6.06 14.68 1.17
N GLY A 171 5.72 14.83 2.46
CA GLY A 171 4.35 14.62 2.95
C GLY A 171 3.89 13.17 3.01
N ILE A 172 4.83 12.22 3.10
CA ILE A 172 4.55 10.78 3.06
C ILE A 172 4.84 10.14 4.42
N TYR A 173 3.88 9.37 4.91
CA TYR A 173 3.98 8.53 6.10
C TYR A 173 4.53 7.14 5.72
N ALA A 174 5.34 6.57 6.58
CA ALA A 174 5.97 5.27 6.36
C ALA A 174 5.63 4.29 7.49
N ALA A 175 4.98 3.19 7.17
CA ALA A 175 4.81 2.06 8.09
C ALA A 175 6.04 1.16 8.00
N VAL A 176 6.93 1.28 8.99
CA VAL A 176 8.15 0.46 9.08
C VAL A 176 7.76 -0.96 9.45
N GLN A 177 7.95 -1.89 8.52
CA GLN A 177 7.76 -3.30 8.75
C GLN A 177 8.89 -3.83 9.65
N LEU A 178 8.54 -4.37 10.82
CA LEU A 178 9.53 -4.81 11.82
C LEU A 178 10.06 -6.20 11.51
N PHE A 179 9.19 -7.11 11.07
CA PHE A 179 9.54 -8.49 10.73
C PHE A 179 8.88 -8.94 9.41
N GLN A 180 9.38 -10.05 8.86
CA GLN A 180 8.91 -10.58 7.58
C GLN A 180 8.83 -12.11 7.62
N SER A 181 7.63 -12.68 7.50
CA SER A 181 7.46 -14.13 7.56
C SER A 181 8.03 -14.85 6.33
N PHE A 182 8.05 -14.19 5.17
CA PHE A 182 8.69 -14.76 3.97
C PHE A 182 10.19 -14.90 4.08
N SER A 183 10.86 -14.14 4.95
CA SER A 183 12.28 -14.32 5.30
C SER A 183 12.53 -15.61 6.08
N GLU A 184 11.49 -16.19 6.66
CA GLU A 184 11.54 -17.35 7.55
C GLU A 184 10.93 -18.61 6.93
N LYS A 185 10.29 -18.50 5.75
CA LYS A 185 9.66 -19.65 5.10
C LYS A 185 10.70 -20.70 4.72
N LYS A 186 10.52 -21.90 5.27
CA LYS A 186 11.33 -23.06 4.99
C LYS A 186 10.53 -24.05 4.16
N ASP A 187 10.72 -24.00 2.87
CA ASP A 187 10.16 -25.01 1.96
C ASP A 187 11.15 -26.14 1.61
N GLY A 188 12.42 -25.98 2.04
CA GLY A 188 13.50 -26.93 1.77
C GLY A 188 13.97 -26.94 0.32
N GLY A 189 13.47 -26.02 -0.50
CA GLY A 189 13.82 -25.90 -1.91
C GLY A 189 15.07 -25.03 -2.16
N PRO A 190 15.46 -24.84 -3.41
CA PRO A 190 16.63 -24.02 -3.77
C PRO A 190 16.44 -22.54 -3.45
N CYS A 191 15.21 -22.11 -3.21
CA CYS A 191 14.82 -20.73 -2.94
C CYS A 191 14.52 -20.46 -1.45
N ASP A 192 14.93 -21.36 -0.56
CA ASP A 192 14.66 -21.24 0.88
C ASP A 192 15.42 -20.06 1.51
N PRO A 193 14.76 -18.95 1.88
CA PRO A 193 15.40 -17.77 2.47
C PRO A 193 16.05 -18.05 3.82
N TRP A 194 15.58 -19.10 4.56
CA TRP A 194 16.17 -19.50 5.83
C TRP A 194 17.64 -19.93 5.70
N VAL A 195 18.04 -20.41 4.52
CA VAL A 195 19.46 -20.74 4.25
C VAL A 195 20.37 -19.53 4.48
N ALA A 196 19.92 -18.33 4.19
CA ALA A 196 20.72 -17.10 4.34
C ALA A 196 20.19 -16.16 5.43
N HIS A 197 19.33 -16.67 6.32
CA HIS A 197 18.78 -15.87 7.42
C HIS A 197 19.78 -15.74 8.59
N PRO A 198 19.99 -14.51 9.16
CA PRO A 198 20.94 -14.32 10.27
C PRO A 198 20.61 -15.14 11.52
N TYR A 199 19.34 -15.43 11.78
CA TYR A 199 18.89 -16.21 12.94
C TYR A 199 18.97 -17.73 12.74
N ASN A 200 19.42 -18.20 11.59
CA ASN A 200 19.84 -19.59 11.42
C ASN A 200 21.18 -19.81 12.12
N GLY A 201 21.27 -20.79 13.03
CA GLY A 201 22.44 -21.04 13.86
C GLY A 201 23.74 -21.30 13.10
N ALA A 202 23.63 -21.80 11.85
CA ALA A 202 24.80 -21.96 10.99
C ALA A 202 25.37 -20.62 10.47
N ASN A 203 24.58 -19.54 10.49
CA ASN A 203 24.90 -18.26 9.83
C ASN A 203 25.42 -17.17 10.79
N ASN A 204 25.39 -17.38 12.10
CA ASN A 204 25.89 -16.42 13.08
C ASN A 204 26.99 -17.00 13.97
N ILE A 205 27.77 -16.12 14.61
CA ILE A 205 28.84 -16.49 15.53
C ILE A 205 28.38 -16.58 16.99
N ASN A 206 27.12 -16.22 17.28
CA ASN A 206 26.61 -16.04 18.63
C ASN A 206 26.05 -17.31 19.24
N GLY A 207 26.05 -18.44 18.49
CA GLY A 207 25.41 -19.69 18.91
C GLY A 207 23.90 -19.56 19.05
N PHE A 208 23.31 -18.56 18.41
CA PHE A 208 21.88 -18.33 18.41
C PHE A 208 21.23 -19.08 17.24
N ASP A 209 20.19 -19.85 17.52
CA ASP A 209 19.40 -20.53 16.51
C ASP A 209 17.91 -20.41 16.85
N ALA A 210 17.14 -19.82 15.98
CA ALA A 210 15.69 -19.83 16.11
C ALA A 210 15.08 -21.20 15.78
N GLU A 211 15.84 -22.13 15.24
CA GLU A 211 15.60 -23.57 14.96
C GLU A 211 14.40 -23.86 14.05
N LYS A 212 13.26 -23.21 14.29
CA LYS A 212 12.01 -23.44 13.55
C LYS A 212 11.52 -22.15 12.91
N PRO A 213 11.79 -21.94 11.61
CA PRO A 213 11.23 -20.81 10.86
C PRO A 213 9.71 -20.77 10.99
N GLY A 214 9.16 -19.57 11.09
CA GLY A 214 7.71 -19.35 11.20
C GLY A 214 7.10 -19.76 12.55
N THR A 215 7.78 -20.54 13.38
CA THR A 215 7.30 -20.90 14.72
C THR A 215 8.32 -20.57 15.82
N GLY A 216 9.60 -20.90 15.64
CA GLY A 216 10.64 -20.61 16.63
C GLY A 216 10.91 -19.12 16.81
N MET A 217 10.66 -18.32 15.79
CA MET A 217 10.77 -16.86 15.84
C MET A 217 9.67 -16.19 16.65
N VAL A 218 8.48 -16.78 16.69
CA VAL A 218 7.27 -16.23 17.33
C VAL A 218 6.87 -17.01 18.58
N ASP A 219 7.74 -17.90 19.05
CA ASP A 219 7.54 -18.73 20.24
C ASP A 219 7.81 -17.90 21.51
N MET A 220 6.76 -17.66 22.28
CA MET A 220 6.83 -16.88 23.52
C MET A 220 7.57 -17.58 24.66
N ASP A 221 7.79 -18.88 24.59
CA ASP A 221 8.58 -19.63 25.60
C ASP A 221 10.10 -19.50 25.39
N ARG A 222 10.52 -18.97 24.22
CA ARG A 222 11.93 -18.79 23.86
C ARG A 222 12.46 -17.41 24.26
N SER A 223 12.85 -17.25 25.53
CA SER A 223 13.34 -15.98 26.05
C SER A 223 14.58 -15.43 25.33
N ASN A 224 15.49 -16.30 24.86
CA ASN A 224 16.66 -15.91 24.08
C ASN A 224 16.30 -15.29 22.71
N VAL A 225 15.22 -15.77 22.07
CA VAL A 225 14.72 -15.18 20.80
C VAL A 225 14.17 -13.79 21.07
N ARG A 226 13.32 -13.65 22.09
CA ARG A 226 12.76 -12.34 22.48
C ARG A 226 13.85 -11.33 22.88
N GLU A 227 14.93 -11.78 23.53
CA GLU A 227 16.05 -10.89 23.86
C GLU A 227 16.73 -10.32 22.60
N VAL A 228 17.02 -11.15 21.60
CA VAL A 228 17.62 -10.72 20.34
C VAL A 228 16.67 -9.79 19.58
N GLN A 229 15.39 -10.16 19.49
CA GLN A 229 14.35 -9.34 18.84
C GLN A 229 14.15 -8.01 19.56
N GLY A 230 14.11 -8.01 20.90
CA GLY A 230 13.99 -6.79 21.70
C GLY A 230 15.13 -5.79 21.47
N LYS A 231 16.37 -6.28 21.35
CA LYS A 231 17.53 -5.43 20.99
C LYS A 231 17.39 -4.84 19.59
N TYR A 232 16.90 -5.62 18.64
CA TYR A 232 16.63 -5.15 17.28
C TYR A 232 15.52 -4.09 17.26
N LEU A 233 14.40 -4.34 17.92
CA LEU A 233 13.30 -3.38 18.05
C LEU A 233 13.75 -2.08 18.72
N GLN A 234 14.52 -2.17 19.82
CA GLN A 234 15.09 -0.99 20.46
C GLN A 234 15.98 -0.19 19.51
N LYS A 235 16.79 -0.86 18.69
CA LYS A 235 17.63 -0.18 17.70
C LYS A 235 16.82 0.52 16.61
N ILE A 236 15.69 -0.04 16.19
CA ILE A 236 14.76 0.63 15.27
C ILE A 236 14.21 1.89 15.92
N ILE A 237 13.68 1.80 17.15
CA ILE A 237 13.20 2.95 17.91
C ILE A 237 14.27 4.03 17.98
N ASP A 238 15.50 3.68 18.40
CA ASP A 238 16.60 4.62 18.50
C ASP A 238 16.97 5.30 17.17
N THR A 239 16.61 4.65 16.06
CA THR A 239 16.90 5.14 14.71
C THR A 239 15.86 6.14 14.21
N VAL A 240 14.57 5.94 14.48
CA VAL A 240 13.51 6.69 13.78
C VAL A 240 12.61 7.53 14.71
N GLN A 241 12.82 7.49 16.00
CA GLN A 241 11.94 8.14 16.98
C GLN A 241 11.86 9.67 16.86
N ASP A 242 12.88 10.32 16.31
CA ASP A 242 12.88 11.75 16.03
C ASP A 242 11.95 12.14 14.85
N LEU A 243 11.55 11.16 14.03
CA LEU A 243 10.72 11.37 12.85
C LEU A 243 9.23 11.27 13.20
N ASP A 244 8.42 12.19 12.68
CA ASP A 244 6.99 12.29 13.01
C ASP A 244 6.09 11.50 12.04
N ASN A 245 6.61 11.08 10.90
CA ASN A 245 5.87 10.39 9.84
C ASN A 245 5.96 8.86 9.91
N VAL A 246 6.35 8.32 11.07
CA VAL A 246 6.51 6.88 11.27
C VAL A 246 5.21 6.25 11.76
N LEU A 247 4.90 5.07 11.23
CA LEU A 247 4.06 4.04 11.81
C LEU A 247 4.88 2.76 11.85
N TYR A 248 4.46 1.77 12.61
CA TYR A 248 5.07 0.44 12.58
C TYR A 248 4.07 -0.62 12.15
N GLU A 249 4.59 -1.66 11.52
CA GLU A 249 3.89 -2.90 11.23
C GLU A 249 4.64 -4.05 11.86
N VAL A 250 3.96 -4.89 12.64
CA VAL A 250 4.62 -5.95 13.40
C VAL A 250 5.33 -6.94 12.49
N ILE A 251 4.60 -7.55 11.58
CA ILE A 251 5.14 -8.56 10.65
C ILE A 251 4.27 -8.64 9.41
N ASN A 252 4.89 -8.88 8.25
CA ASN A 252 4.14 -9.23 7.06
C ASN A 252 3.74 -10.71 7.09
N GLU A 253 2.44 -10.99 6.98
CA GLU A 253 1.86 -12.31 6.74
C GLU A 253 2.38 -13.43 7.68
N GLY A 254 2.43 -13.16 8.96
CA GLY A 254 2.93 -14.11 9.96
C GLY A 254 2.61 -13.69 11.38
N GLY A 255 3.35 -14.26 12.31
CA GLY A 255 3.18 -13.99 13.73
C GLY A 255 2.25 -14.95 14.44
N THR A 256 2.03 -14.69 15.70
CA THR A 256 1.01 -15.31 16.55
C THR A 256 0.45 -14.23 17.46
N LYS A 257 -0.80 -14.40 17.90
CA LYS A 257 -1.46 -13.41 18.75
C LYS A 257 -0.59 -12.93 19.91
N ASP A 258 -0.03 -13.85 20.68
CA ASP A 258 0.70 -13.50 21.92
C ASP A 258 2.04 -12.82 21.61
N TRP A 259 2.71 -13.24 20.53
CA TRP A 259 3.95 -12.63 20.08
C TRP A 259 3.71 -11.25 19.45
N ASP A 260 2.69 -11.11 18.60
CA ASP A 260 2.31 -9.84 17.97
C ASP A 260 1.97 -8.80 19.04
N TRP A 261 1.17 -9.18 20.04
CA TRP A 261 0.82 -8.30 21.14
C TRP A 261 2.03 -7.96 22.02
N TRP A 262 2.96 -8.90 22.20
CA TRP A 262 4.23 -8.62 22.87
C TRP A 262 5.03 -7.56 22.10
N VAL A 263 5.16 -7.68 20.79
CA VAL A 263 5.87 -6.69 19.97
C VAL A 263 5.20 -5.30 20.10
N VAL A 264 3.89 -5.23 19.96
CA VAL A 264 3.15 -3.95 20.11
C VAL A 264 3.39 -3.33 21.47
N ASN A 265 3.21 -4.10 22.54
CA ASN A 265 3.40 -3.60 23.91
C ASN A 265 4.85 -3.18 24.19
N PHE A 266 5.81 -3.95 23.67
CA PHE A 266 7.23 -3.63 23.78
C PHE A 266 7.54 -2.27 23.12
N MET A 267 7.06 -2.08 21.89
CA MET A 267 7.28 -0.82 21.15
C MET A 267 6.66 0.37 21.88
N HIS A 268 5.39 0.26 22.30
CA HIS A 268 4.70 1.31 23.06
C HIS A 268 5.43 1.64 24.37
N GLU A 269 5.87 0.63 25.12
CA GLU A 269 6.59 0.84 26.38
C GLU A 269 7.92 1.55 26.17
N GLN A 270 8.73 1.10 25.19
CA GLN A 270 10.06 1.68 24.98
C GLN A 270 9.98 3.09 24.40
N GLU A 271 9.07 3.35 23.45
CA GLU A 271 8.84 4.69 22.93
C GLU A 271 8.21 5.62 23.96
N GLY A 272 7.29 5.11 24.78
CA GLY A 272 6.69 5.86 25.89
C GLY A 272 7.73 6.38 26.89
N LYS A 273 8.78 5.61 27.17
CA LYS A 273 9.92 6.06 28.00
C LYS A 273 10.68 7.25 27.39
N LYS A 274 10.57 7.42 26.08
CA LYS A 274 11.20 8.52 25.34
C LYS A 274 10.25 9.69 25.05
N GLY A 275 8.97 9.57 25.44
CA GLY A 275 7.97 10.62 25.35
C GLY A 275 7.27 10.80 23.99
N LYS A 276 7.53 9.91 23.02
CA LYS A 276 6.84 9.90 21.71
C LYS A 276 6.47 8.45 21.36
N VAL A 277 5.23 8.22 21.01
CA VAL A 277 4.72 6.89 20.64
C VAL A 277 4.13 6.98 19.24
N HIS A 278 4.56 6.09 18.36
CA HIS A 278 4.04 5.94 17.00
C HIS A 278 3.02 4.81 16.91
N PRO A 279 2.04 4.90 15.98
CA PRO A 279 1.02 3.87 15.83
C PRO A 279 1.60 2.52 15.39
N MET A 280 1.14 1.46 16.03
CA MET A 280 1.44 0.08 15.69
C MET A 280 0.32 -0.52 14.84
N GLY A 281 0.67 -1.41 13.92
CA GLY A 281 -0.25 -2.12 13.05
C GLY A 281 -0.04 -3.62 13.03
N LEU A 282 -1.14 -4.33 12.83
CA LEU A 282 -1.18 -5.77 12.61
C LEU A 282 -1.69 -6.09 11.21
N THR A 283 -1.13 -7.11 10.60
CA THR A 283 -1.58 -7.63 9.31
C THR A 283 -2.10 -9.04 9.46
N GLY A 284 -3.35 -9.27 9.03
CA GLY A 284 -4.02 -10.56 9.16
C GLY A 284 -3.66 -11.47 8.00
N TRP A 285 -2.87 -12.49 8.31
CA TRP A 285 -2.60 -13.63 7.44
C TRP A 285 -2.36 -14.87 8.29
N ASN A 286 -3.27 -15.83 8.25
CA ASN A 286 -3.19 -17.15 8.90
C ASN A 286 -3.08 -17.17 10.44
N ALA A 287 -2.76 -16.08 11.12
CA ALA A 287 -2.48 -16.08 12.55
C ALA A 287 -3.61 -15.50 13.41
N GLU A 288 -4.29 -14.46 12.89
CA GLU A 288 -5.34 -13.80 13.65
C GLU A 288 -6.62 -13.60 12.83
N THR A 289 -7.74 -13.78 13.47
CA THR A 289 -9.04 -13.39 12.90
C THR A 289 -9.19 -11.87 12.93
N VAL A 290 -10.05 -11.34 12.08
CA VAL A 290 -10.39 -9.91 12.08
C VAL A 290 -10.78 -9.42 13.48
N GLU A 291 -11.52 -10.25 14.23
CA GLU A 291 -11.96 -9.89 15.58
C GLU A 291 -10.79 -9.87 16.59
N GLN A 292 -9.82 -10.76 16.47
CA GLN A 292 -8.61 -10.72 17.30
C GLN A 292 -7.80 -9.44 17.03
N MET A 293 -7.62 -9.07 15.76
CA MET A 293 -6.94 -7.82 15.39
C MET A 293 -7.70 -6.59 15.89
N ARG A 294 -9.02 -6.57 15.80
CA ARG A 294 -9.86 -5.48 16.34
C ARG A 294 -9.72 -5.29 17.85
N ASN A 295 -9.47 -6.36 18.58
CA ASN A 295 -9.30 -6.35 20.04
C ASN A 295 -7.84 -6.25 20.49
N SER A 296 -6.90 -6.16 19.55
CA SER A 296 -5.47 -6.05 19.85
C SER A 296 -5.10 -4.69 20.45
N PRO A 297 -3.90 -4.54 21.01
CA PRO A 297 -3.38 -3.25 21.46
C PRO A 297 -2.95 -2.31 20.31
N ALA A 298 -2.95 -2.77 19.04
CA ALA A 298 -2.53 -1.98 17.89
C ALA A 298 -3.55 -0.90 17.51
N GLU A 299 -3.08 0.20 16.94
CA GLU A 299 -3.92 1.32 16.47
C GLU A 299 -4.53 1.07 15.10
N TRP A 300 -3.86 0.31 14.25
CA TRP A 300 -4.35 0.02 12.90
C TRP A 300 -4.21 -1.46 12.54
N ILE A 301 -5.02 -1.88 11.57
CA ILE A 301 -5.03 -3.26 11.10
C ILE A 301 -5.13 -3.30 9.57
N SER A 302 -4.49 -4.31 8.97
CA SER A 302 -4.65 -4.65 7.56
C SER A 302 -5.19 -6.07 7.42
N ILE A 303 -6.31 -6.20 6.71
CA ILE A 303 -7.08 -7.45 6.64
C ILE A 303 -6.65 -8.23 5.40
N GLY A 304 -6.36 -9.51 5.58
CA GLY A 304 -5.94 -10.41 4.51
C GLY A 304 -7.11 -11.10 3.79
N SER A 305 -6.79 -11.79 2.70
CA SER A 305 -7.76 -12.51 1.87
C SER A 305 -8.41 -13.71 2.56
N ASP A 306 -7.86 -14.18 3.66
CA ASP A 306 -8.41 -15.21 4.54
C ASP A 306 -9.71 -14.75 5.24
N ALA A 307 -9.89 -13.43 5.41
CA ALA A 307 -11.13 -12.84 5.91
C ALA A 307 -12.30 -12.93 4.91
N GLY A 308 -12.03 -13.34 3.66
CA GLY A 308 -13.05 -13.58 2.63
C GLY A 308 -12.72 -12.90 1.29
N ALA A 309 -13.04 -13.59 0.20
CA ALA A 309 -12.77 -13.10 -1.15
C ALA A 309 -13.49 -11.78 -1.50
N PHE A 310 -14.56 -11.44 -0.79
CA PHE A 310 -15.33 -10.22 -0.99
C PHE A 310 -14.50 -8.95 -0.70
N TRP A 311 -13.46 -9.01 0.13
CA TRP A 311 -12.56 -7.88 0.36
C TRP A 311 -11.91 -7.35 -0.91
N LYS A 312 -11.79 -8.18 -1.96
CA LYS A 312 -11.25 -7.81 -3.27
C LYS A 312 -12.23 -7.02 -4.14
N THR A 313 -13.52 -7.27 -3.99
CA THR A 313 -14.55 -6.77 -4.92
C THR A 313 -15.55 -5.85 -4.27
N ASP A 314 -15.88 -6.12 -3.01
CA ASP A 314 -16.90 -5.40 -2.26
C ASP A 314 -16.56 -5.36 -0.75
N PRO A 315 -15.50 -4.61 -0.35
CA PRO A 315 -15.11 -4.49 1.05
C PRO A 315 -16.28 -3.93 1.87
N PRO A 316 -16.55 -4.46 3.09
CA PRO A 316 -17.70 -4.06 3.89
C PRO A 316 -17.52 -2.63 4.43
N ALA A 317 -18.63 -1.97 4.80
CA ALA A 317 -18.58 -0.72 5.55
C ALA A 317 -17.83 -0.93 6.88
N TRP A 318 -16.85 -0.08 7.15
CA TRP A 318 -15.99 -0.22 8.31
C TRP A 318 -16.63 0.42 9.56
N ASP A 319 -16.61 -0.29 10.67
CA ASP A 319 -17.25 0.13 11.91
C ASP A 319 -16.45 1.18 12.71
N GLY A 320 -15.19 1.39 12.38
CA GLY A 320 -14.35 2.38 13.03
C GLY A 320 -13.74 1.96 14.38
N LYS A 321 -13.77 0.68 14.75
CA LYS A 321 -13.11 0.23 15.99
C LYS A 321 -11.59 0.41 15.97
N ARG A 322 -10.97 0.31 14.80
CA ARG A 322 -9.56 0.52 14.52
C ARG A 322 -9.40 1.26 13.20
N VAL A 323 -8.28 1.88 12.98
CA VAL A 323 -7.94 2.36 11.64
C VAL A 323 -7.73 1.14 10.74
N SER A 324 -8.46 1.04 9.65
CA SER A 324 -8.33 -0.05 8.68
C SER A 324 -7.52 0.41 7.48
N VAL A 325 -6.51 -0.37 7.11
CA VAL A 325 -5.75 -0.21 5.87
C VAL A 325 -6.02 -1.43 5.00
N CYS A 326 -6.71 -1.25 3.89
CA CYS A 326 -6.85 -2.29 2.87
C CYS A 326 -5.62 -2.27 1.98
N ASP A 327 -4.78 -3.30 2.10
CA ASP A 327 -3.56 -3.46 1.32
C ASP A 327 -3.75 -4.54 0.25
N THR A 328 -3.43 -4.20 -0.99
CA THR A 328 -3.55 -5.15 -2.09
C THR A 328 -2.58 -6.32 -1.99
N ASP A 329 -1.44 -6.17 -1.29
CA ASP A 329 -0.53 -7.28 -0.99
C ASP A 329 -1.26 -8.43 -0.30
N HIS A 330 -2.03 -8.11 0.73
CA HIS A 330 -2.80 -9.10 1.49
C HIS A 330 -4.03 -9.63 0.75
N LEU A 331 -4.45 -8.97 -0.33
CA LEU A 331 -5.65 -9.34 -1.09
C LEU A 331 -5.31 -10.06 -2.41
N TRP A 332 -4.41 -9.51 -3.20
CA TRP A 332 -4.02 -10.05 -4.52
C TRP A 332 -2.53 -10.36 -4.63
N GLY A 333 -1.69 -9.76 -3.79
CA GLY A 333 -0.30 -9.48 -4.07
C GLY A 333 -0.20 -8.19 -4.90
N HIS A 334 0.52 -8.20 -6.01
CA HIS A 334 0.61 -7.02 -6.88
C HIS A 334 -0.72 -6.61 -7.49
N GLY A 335 -0.98 -5.32 -7.58
CA GLY A 335 -2.09 -4.74 -8.31
C GLY A 335 -3.28 -4.34 -7.45
N GLY A 336 -4.39 -4.14 -8.14
CA GLY A 336 -5.66 -3.64 -7.60
C GLY A 336 -6.50 -3.06 -8.74
N THR A 337 -7.67 -2.54 -8.41
CA THR A 337 -8.54 -1.88 -9.39
C THR A 337 -8.98 -0.50 -8.91
N PRO A 338 -9.22 0.46 -9.83
CA PRO A 338 -9.79 1.75 -9.49
C PRO A 338 -11.09 1.64 -8.68
N SER A 339 -11.97 0.72 -9.09
CA SER A 339 -13.25 0.49 -8.41
C SER A 339 -13.07 0.04 -6.96
N TRP A 340 -12.13 -0.86 -6.70
CA TRP A 340 -11.81 -1.30 -5.33
C TRP A 340 -11.32 -0.13 -4.45
N ALA A 341 -10.42 0.72 -4.98
CA ALA A 341 -9.90 1.86 -4.23
C ALA A 341 -11.01 2.82 -3.79
N TRP A 342 -11.96 3.12 -4.69
CA TRP A 342 -13.11 3.95 -4.37
C TRP A 342 -14.10 3.31 -3.41
N LYS A 343 -14.39 2.02 -3.58
CA LYS A 343 -15.24 1.27 -2.64
C LYS A 343 -14.64 1.24 -1.23
N CYS A 344 -13.33 1.02 -1.10
CA CYS A 344 -12.64 1.12 0.18
C CYS A 344 -12.79 2.50 0.81
N PHE A 345 -12.55 3.55 0.05
CA PHE A 345 -12.62 4.93 0.53
C PHE A 345 -14.00 5.28 1.07
N VAL A 346 -15.07 5.05 0.28
CA VAL A 346 -16.43 5.43 0.71
C VAL A 346 -16.98 4.52 1.81
N ARG A 347 -16.33 3.39 2.07
CA ARG A 347 -16.64 2.50 3.20
C ARG A 347 -15.73 2.67 4.41
N GLY A 348 -14.93 3.75 4.42
CA GLY A 348 -14.16 4.17 5.59
C GLY A 348 -12.85 3.43 5.82
N HIS A 349 -12.27 2.81 4.77
CA HIS A 349 -10.95 2.20 4.80
C HIS A 349 -9.91 3.13 4.19
N ASN A 350 -8.71 3.11 4.72
CA ASN A 350 -7.51 3.62 4.06
C ASN A 350 -7.01 2.59 3.04
N THR A 351 -6.32 3.01 1.96
CA THR A 351 -5.96 2.12 0.86
C THR A 351 -4.48 2.12 0.56
N LEU A 352 -3.94 0.94 0.29
CA LEU A 352 -2.53 0.78 -0.03
C LEU A 352 -2.36 -0.20 -1.20
N LEU A 353 -1.59 0.22 -2.21
CA LEU A 353 -1.33 -0.53 -3.42
C LEU A 353 0.03 -1.19 -3.35
N MET A 354 0.08 -2.50 -3.52
CA MET A 354 1.34 -3.17 -3.86
C MET A 354 1.64 -2.93 -5.34
N ASP A 355 2.56 -2.02 -5.57
CA ASP A 355 2.95 -1.54 -6.89
C ASP A 355 4.10 -2.38 -7.46
N SER A 356 4.15 -2.50 -8.77
CA SER A 356 5.27 -3.14 -9.47
C SER A 356 6.45 -2.21 -9.74
N TRP A 357 6.47 -1.02 -9.16
CA TRP A 357 7.57 -0.08 -9.29
C TRP A 357 8.90 -0.68 -8.85
N ASP A 358 9.83 -0.81 -9.78
CA ASP A 358 11.11 -1.51 -9.56
C ASP A 358 10.91 -2.87 -8.87
N ALA A 359 9.84 -3.56 -9.23
CA ALA A 359 9.60 -4.89 -8.72
C ALA A 359 10.79 -5.80 -9.07
N ILE A 360 11.04 -6.70 -8.18
CA ILE A 360 12.19 -7.57 -8.08
C ILE A 360 12.49 -8.25 -9.42
N PRO A 361 13.66 -8.05 -10.03
CA PRO A 361 14.07 -8.83 -11.17
C PRO A 361 14.28 -10.29 -10.74
N GLY A 362 13.75 -11.21 -11.49
CA GLY A 362 13.88 -12.66 -11.27
C GLY A 362 12.84 -13.43 -12.05
N ARG A 363 13.17 -14.64 -12.45
CA ARG A 363 12.18 -15.56 -13.00
C ARG A 363 11.33 -16.10 -11.86
N PRO A 364 10.00 -16.18 -12.00
CA PRO A 364 9.16 -16.79 -10.98
C PRO A 364 9.69 -18.20 -10.65
N CYS A 365 9.81 -18.54 -9.38
CA CYS A 365 10.07 -19.90 -8.95
C CYS A 365 8.99 -20.80 -9.52
N GLY A 366 9.35 -21.91 -10.14
CA GLY A 366 8.54 -22.72 -11.07
C GLY A 366 7.15 -23.18 -10.65
N GLN A 367 6.67 -22.74 -9.48
CA GLN A 367 5.33 -23.03 -8.98
C GLN A 367 4.42 -21.80 -8.84
N VAL A 368 4.95 -20.58 -8.97
CA VAL A 368 4.16 -19.36 -8.80
C VAL A 368 4.25 -18.51 -10.06
N ASN A 369 3.54 -18.93 -11.10
CA ASN A 369 3.35 -18.09 -12.26
C ASN A 369 2.34 -16.98 -11.92
N TRP A 370 2.83 -15.89 -11.35
CA TRP A 370 2.01 -14.71 -11.04
C TRP A 370 1.34 -14.16 -12.30
N ALA A 371 1.98 -14.29 -13.46
CA ALA A 371 1.45 -13.85 -14.74
C ALA A 371 0.23 -14.68 -15.24
N SER A 372 -0.03 -15.85 -14.68
CA SER A 372 -1.16 -16.71 -15.08
C SER A 372 -2.40 -16.56 -14.19
N ARG A 373 -2.37 -15.73 -13.14
CA ARG A 373 -3.58 -15.51 -12.32
C ARG A 373 -4.58 -14.63 -13.08
N PRO A 374 -5.87 -15.01 -13.10
CA PRO A 374 -6.90 -14.17 -13.70
C PRO A 374 -6.89 -12.76 -13.08
N GLY A 375 -6.77 -11.73 -13.91
CA GLY A 375 -6.70 -10.33 -13.48
C GLY A 375 -5.27 -9.79 -13.27
N TYR A 376 -4.24 -10.62 -13.36
CA TYR A 376 -2.86 -10.14 -13.42
C TYR A 376 -2.46 -9.87 -14.85
N PRO A 377 -1.84 -8.73 -15.14
CA PRO A 377 -1.26 -8.48 -16.44
C PRO A 377 -0.14 -9.49 -16.68
N THR A 378 -0.14 -10.10 -17.86
CA THR A 378 0.88 -11.08 -18.33
C THR A 378 2.24 -10.44 -18.60
N ARG A 379 2.59 -9.35 -17.91
CA ARG A 379 3.74 -8.52 -18.22
C ARG A 379 4.85 -8.68 -17.20
N ASP A 380 6.03 -8.40 -17.71
CA ASP A 380 7.25 -8.25 -16.94
C ASP A 380 6.99 -7.30 -15.76
N LEU A 381 6.97 -7.83 -14.55
CA LEU A 381 6.71 -7.09 -13.30
C LEU A 381 7.78 -6.02 -13.01
N ASN A 382 8.80 -5.90 -13.86
CA ASN A 382 10.00 -5.09 -13.65
C ASN A 382 9.93 -3.69 -14.30
N ARG A 383 8.73 -3.16 -14.62
CA ARG A 383 8.65 -1.88 -15.31
C ARG A 383 8.10 -0.77 -14.43
N ARG A 384 8.93 0.26 -14.20
CA ARG A 384 8.55 1.53 -13.55
C ARG A 384 7.37 2.21 -14.23
N ASP A 385 7.27 2.05 -15.54
CA ASP A 385 6.28 2.66 -16.44
C ASP A 385 5.16 1.69 -16.83
N ASP A 386 4.88 0.67 -16.02
CA ASP A 386 3.77 -0.22 -16.33
C ASP A 386 2.43 0.54 -16.32
N TRP A 387 1.98 0.89 -17.53
CA TRP A 387 0.76 1.64 -17.76
C TRP A 387 -0.50 0.93 -17.21
N THR A 388 -0.44 -0.37 -16.94
CA THR A 388 -1.57 -1.13 -16.39
C THR A 388 -1.87 -0.74 -14.95
N TRP A 389 -0.88 -0.22 -14.20
CA TRP A 389 -1.06 0.27 -12.85
C TRP A 389 -1.44 1.75 -12.75
N GLU A 390 -1.20 2.52 -13.80
CA GLU A 390 -1.48 3.96 -13.83
C GLU A 390 -2.93 4.29 -13.46
N PRO A 391 -3.98 3.57 -13.93
CA PRO A 391 -5.36 3.85 -13.53
C PRO A 391 -5.61 3.69 -12.03
N VAL A 392 -5.06 2.67 -11.39
CA VAL A 392 -5.24 2.47 -9.94
C VAL A 392 -4.41 3.44 -9.12
N ARG A 393 -3.18 3.80 -9.55
CA ARG A 393 -2.37 4.85 -8.92
C ARG A 393 -3.13 6.18 -8.89
N LYS A 394 -3.72 6.58 -10.03
CA LYS A 394 -4.57 7.79 -10.14
C LYS A 394 -5.80 7.70 -9.25
N ALA A 395 -6.54 6.60 -9.30
CA ALA A 395 -7.76 6.42 -8.51
C ALA A 395 -7.50 6.55 -7.00
N ILE A 396 -6.45 5.93 -6.50
CA ILE A 396 -6.00 6.04 -5.10
C ILE A 396 -5.69 7.51 -4.75
N GLY A 397 -4.98 8.23 -5.61
CA GLY A 397 -4.70 9.66 -5.41
C GLY A 397 -5.94 10.55 -5.47
N ASN A 398 -6.91 10.20 -6.32
CA ASN A 398 -8.17 10.95 -6.46
C ASN A 398 -9.07 10.78 -5.22
N THR A 399 -9.09 9.61 -4.58
CA THR A 399 -9.77 9.46 -3.27
C THR A 399 -9.16 10.40 -2.23
N ARG A 400 -7.82 10.54 -2.18
CA ARG A 400 -7.17 11.51 -1.29
C ARG A 400 -7.49 12.96 -1.68
N THR A 401 -7.54 13.27 -2.96
CA THR A 401 -7.92 14.61 -3.43
C THR A 401 -9.30 14.99 -2.89
N LEU A 402 -10.26 14.09 -2.95
CA LEU A 402 -11.61 14.33 -2.43
C LEU A 402 -11.63 14.34 -0.90
N SER A 403 -10.90 13.44 -0.23
CA SER A 403 -10.82 13.43 1.25
C SER A 403 -10.30 14.72 1.87
N LYS A 404 -9.45 15.47 1.16
CA LYS A 404 -8.92 16.79 1.61
C LYS A 404 -9.93 17.93 1.48
N ARG A 405 -11.06 17.70 0.79
CA ARG A 405 -12.10 18.70 0.50
C ARG A 405 -13.30 18.61 1.43
N VAL A 406 -13.38 17.57 2.24
CA VAL A 406 -14.49 17.28 3.14
C VAL A 406 -14.06 17.33 4.61
N ASP A 407 -15.03 17.45 5.52
CA ASP A 407 -14.77 17.20 6.93
C ASP A 407 -14.72 15.68 7.20
N LEU A 408 -13.57 15.10 6.93
CA LEU A 408 -13.36 13.67 7.05
C LEU A 408 -13.62 13.13 8.47
N ALA A 409 -13.44 13.97 9.50
CA ALA A 409 -13.70 13.62 10.89
C ALA A 409 -15.19 13.34 11.15
N ALA A 410 -16.09 14.00 10.40
CA ALA A 410 -17.53 13.82 10.51
C ALA A 410 -18.11 12.78 9.55
N MET A 411 -17.32 12.31 8.55
CA MET A 411 -17.80 11.40 7.52
C MET A 411 -17.75 9.93 7.97
N VAL A 412 -18.88 9.23 7.84
CA VAL A 412 -18.96 7.79 8.11
C VAL A 412 -19.70 7.08 6.96
N PRO A 413 -19.50 5.77 6.74
CA PRO A 413 -20.24 5.01 5.74
C PRO A 413 -21.75 5.02 6.03
N HIS A 414 -22.52 5.30 4.98
CA HIS A 414 -24.00 5.33 4.96
C HIS A 414 -24.51 4.70 3.67
N ASP A 415 -24.28 3.40 3.51
CA ASP A 415 -24.64 2.65 2.29
C ASP A 415 -26.17 2.77 1.98
N GLU A 416 -26.98 2.98 3.03
CA GLU A 416 -28.43 3.12 2.91
C GLU A 416 -28.87 4.43 2.24
N LEU A 417 -28.04 5.46 2.24
CA LEU A 417 -28.38 6.78 1.69
C LEU A 417 -28.24 6.88 0.18
N ALA A 418 -27.71 5.86 -0.50
CA ALA A 418 -27.58 5.84 -1.95
C ALA A 418 -27.97 4.49 -2.55
N THR A 419 -28.60 4.52 -3.73
CA THR A 419 -28.98 3.28 -4.44
C THR A 419 -27.77 2.47 -4.89
N SER A 420 -26.62 3.13 -5.14
CA SER A 420 -25.34 2.47 -5.45
C SER A 420 -24.77 1.65 -4.30
N LYS A 421 -25.21 1.88 -3.04
CA LYS A 421 -24.69 1.27 -1.82
C LYS A 421 -23.25 1.66 -1.47
N TYR A 422 -22.74 2.75 -2.03
CA TYR A 422 -21.41 3.27 -1.78
C TYR A 422 -21.49 4.75 -1.43
N CYS A 423 -21.77 5.05 -0.17
CA CYS A 423 -21.93 6.42 0.33
C CYS A 423 -21.13 6.64 1.62
N LEU A 424 -20.27 7.66 1.62
CA LEU A 424 -19.60 8.20 2.80
C LEU A 424 -20.19 9.55 3.08
N ALA A 425 -20.78 9.78 4.25
CA ALA A 425 -21.53 10.98 4.50
C ALA A 425 -21.38 11.53 5.94
N ASN A 426 -21.54 12.85 6.03
CA ASN A 426 -21.97 13.61 7.20
C ASN A 426 -23.41 14.10 6.89
N PRO A 427 -24.47 13.31 7.25
CA PRO A 427 -25.83 13.59 6.81
C PRO A 427 -26.29 14.99 7.11
N GLY A 428 -26.85 15.67 6.11
CA GLY A 428 -27.28 17.08 6.21
C GLY A 428 -26.20 18.12 5.91
N ALA A 429 -24.94 17.69 5.74
CA ALA A 429 -23.82 18.56 5.38
C ALA A 429 -23.11 18.14 4.10
N GLU A 430 -22.60 16.90 4.05
CA GLU A 430 -21.75 16.42 2.95
C GLU A 430 -21.97 14.95 2.65
N TYR A 431 -21.92 14.58 1.35
CA TYR A 431 -22.06 13.20 0.87
C TYR A 431 -21.08 12.96 -0.26
N ILE A 432 -20.37 11.84 -0.22
CA ILE A 432 -19.58 11.29 -1.31
C ILE A 432 -20.23 9.98 -1.73
N VAL A 433 -20.74 9.91 -2.94
CA VAL A 433 -21.40 8.71 -3.48
C VAL A 433 -20.59 8.18 -4.65
N TYR A 434 -20.21 6.91 -4.60
CA TYR A 434 -19.50 6.26 -5.68
C TYR A 434 -20.44 5.37 -6.50
N LEU A 435 -20.39 5.50 -7.83
CA LEU A 435 -21.14 4.74 -8.80
C LEU A 435 -20.15 3.89 -9.62
N PRO A 436 -19.95 2.61 -9.30
CA PRO A 436 -18.99 1.77 -10.01
C PRO A 436 -19.34 1.52 -11.48
N GLU A 437 -20.62 1.48 -11.80
CA GLU A 437 -21.11 1.23 -13.18
C GLU A 437 -21.52 2.53 -13.92
N GLY A 438 -21.59 3.66 -13.20
CA GLY A 438 -22.09 4.92 -13.76
C GLY A 438 -23.60 5.01 -13.80
N ASP A 439 -24.16 5.54 -14.88
CA ASP A 439 -25.59 5.74 -15.16
C ASP A 439 -26.28 6.73 -14.21
N GLU A 440 -27.04 6.26 -13.22
CA GLU A 440 -27.87 7.08 -12.35
C GLU A 440 -27.83 6.59 -10.89
N VAL A 441 -27.99 7.51 -9.95
CA VAL A 441 -28.09 7.21 -8.52
C VAL A 441 -29.15 8.07 -7.86
N THR A 442 -30.00 7.45 -7.04
CA THR A 442 -30.86 8.15 -6.06
C THR A 442 -30.09 8.37 -4.77
N VAL A 443 -30.11 9.60 -4.25
CA VAL A 443 -29.51 9.92 -2.93
C VAL A 443 -30.61 10.38 -1.97
N ASP A 444 -30.67 9.78 -0.80
CA ASP A 444 -31.63 10.14 0.24
C ASP A 444 -31.20 11.41 0.98
N LEU A 445 -31.81 12.54 0.63
CA LEU A 445 -31.65 13.84 1.30
C LEU A 445 -32.90 14.22 2.11
N THR A 446 -33.82 13.29 2.45
CA THR A 446 -35.08 13.60 3.13
C THR A 446 -34.86 14.27 4.48
N SER A 447 -33.84 13.89 5.23
CA SER A 447 -33.48 14.49 6.52
C SER A 447 -32.52 15.70 6.42
N ALA A 448 -32.20 16.14 5.20
CA ALA A 448 -31.17 17.15 4.93
C ALA A 448 -31.79 18.43 4.33
N PRO A 449 -32.36 19.36 5.15
CA PRO A 449 -32.94 20.58 4.64
C PRO A 449 -31.90 21.55 4.10
N GLY A 450 -32.29 22.33 3.07
CA GLY A 450 -31.45 23.37 2.48
C GLY A 450 -31.11 23.12 1.02
N THR A 451 -30.14 23.85 0.50
CA THR A 451 -29.65 23.71 -0.89
C THR A 451 -28.28 23.08 -0.86
N PHE A 452 -28.04 22.18 -1.80
CA PHE A 452 -26.76 21.47 -1.96
C PHE A 452 -26.16 21.75 -3.34
N THR A 453 -24.86 21.93 -3.37
CA THR A 453 -24.06 22.03 -4.59
C THR A 453 -23.54 20.63 -4.96
N LEU A 454 -23.55 20.31 -6.26
CA LEU A 454 -23.17 19.02 -6.80
C LEU A 454 -21.91 19.13 -7.67
N GLU A 455 -21.00 18.21 -7.49
CA GLU A 455 -19.82 18.05 -8.34
C GLU A 455 -19.63 16.57 -8.67
N TRP A 456 -19.37 16.27 -9.94
CA TRP A 456 -19.00 14.96 -10.41
C TRP A 456 -17.50 14.87 -10.60
N MET A 457 -16.89 13.78 -10.20
CA MET A 457 -15.48 13.49 -10.45
C MET A 457 -15.35 12.18 -11.23
N ASP A 458 -14.57 12.20 -12.30
CA ASP A 458 -14.06 10.96 -12.91
C ASP A 458 -13.12 10.26 -11.93
N PRO A 459 -13.41 9.02 -11.53
CA PRO A 459 -12.65 8.34 -10.49
C PRO A 459 -11.18 8.07 -10.83
N VAL A 460 -10.85 7.99 -12.13
CA VAL A 460 -9.49 7.71 -12.62
C VAL A 460 -8.79 8.99 -13.06
N GLU A 461 -9.42 9.78 -13.93
CA GLU A 461 -8.76 10.98 -14.45
C GLU A 461 -8.81 12.18 -13.49
N GLY A 462 -9.66 12.12 -12.45
CA GLY A 462 -9.80 13.17 -11.45
C GLY A 462 -10.46 14.44 -11.98
N THR A 463 -10.99 14.42 -13.21
CA THR A 463 -11.68 15.57 -13.81
C THR A 463 -12.95 15.87 -13.05
N ILE A 464 -13.18 17.14 -12.71
CA ILE A 464 -14.37 17.61 -12.01
C ILE A 464 -15.33 18.28 -12.99
N THR A 465 -16.59 17.84 -12.99
CA THR A 465 -17.69 18.41 -13.76
C THR A 465 -18.74 18.98 -12.80
N PRO A 466 -19.11 20.27 -12.92
CA PRO A 466 -20.18 20.83 -12.10
C PRO A 466 -21.51 20.10 -12.33
N GLY A 467 -22.22 19.74 -11.25
CA GLY A 467 -23.52 19.06 -11.25
C GLY A 467 -24.72 20.00 -10.99
N GLY A 468 -24.45 21.29 -10.75
CA GLY A 468 -25.50 22.26 -10.41
C GLY A 468 -25.86 22.25 -8.93
N THR A 469 -27.15 22.48 -8.61
CA THR A 469 -27.68 22.53 -7.25
C THR A 469 -28.96 21.72 -7.11
N VAL A 470 -29.23 21.20 -5.92
CA VAL A 470 -30.46 20.50 -5.58
C VAL A 470 -31.00 20.99 -4.23
N LYS A 471 -32.32 20.94 -4.05
CA LYS A 471 -32.94 21.12 -2.75
C LYS A 471 -32.99 19.79 -2.01
N GLY A 472 -32.60 19.82 -0.73
CA GLY A 472 -32.82 18.70 0.16
C GLY A 472 -34.28 18.59 0.63
N GLY A 473 -34.56 17.55 1.40
CA GLY A 473 -35.91 17.19 1.85
C GLY A 473 -36.61 16.14 1.00
N ASP A 474 -35.92 15.55 0.00
CA ASP A 474 -36.44 14.57 -0.93
C ASP A 474 -35.36 13.52 -1.27
N LYS A 475 -35.66 12.62 -2.21
CA LYS A 475 -34.76 11.59 -2.76
C LYS A 475 -34.54 11.84 -4.26
N PRO A 476 -33.73 12.84 -4.62
CA PRO A 476 -33.47 13.15 -6.03
C PRO A 476 -32.63 12.07 -6.70
N ASP A 477 -32.88 11.90 -8.01
CA ASP A 477 -32.08 11.10 -8.91
C ASP A 477 -31.04 11.98 -9.61
N PHE A 478 -29.83 11.43 -9.76
CA PHE A 478 -28.70 12.13 -10.40
C PHE A 478 -28.10 11.26 -11.50
N ALA A 479 -28.21 11.73 -12.75
CA ALA A 479 -27.57 11.10 -13.90
C ALA A 479 -26.11 11.53 -14.04
N VAL A 480 -25.21 10.57 -14.27
CA VAL A 480 -23.77 10.82 -14.50
C VAL A 480 -23.58 11.56 -15.83
N PRO A 481 -22.86 12.70 -15.85
CA PRO A 481 -22.71 13.52 -17.06
C PRO A 481 -21.64 13.00 -18.04
N PHE A 482 -21.04 11.85 -17.80
CA PHE A 482 -20.03 11.19 -18.64
C PHE A 482 -20.15 9.67 -18.56
N PRO A 483 -19.62 8.91 -19.51
CA PRO A 483 -19.70 7.44 -19.47
C PRO A 483 -18.76 6.83 -18.42
N GLY A 484 -19.18 5.71 -17.83
CA GLY A 484 -18.40 4.91 -16.90
C GLY A 484 -18.57 5.29 -15.43
N ALA A 485 -17.71 4.76 -14.58
CA ALA A 485 -17.77 4.99 -13.14
C ALA A 485 -17.67 6.47 -12.77
N ALA A 486 -18.33 6.88 -11.69
CA ALA A 486 -18.36 8.27 -11.25
C ALA A 486 -18.35 8.37 -9.71
N ALA A 487 -17.82 9.49 -9.21
CA ALA A 487 -17.99 9.90 -7.83
C ALA A 487 -18.77 11.22 -7.77
N LEU A 488 -19.89 11.24 -7.05
CA LEU A 488 -20.70 12.41 -6.81
C LEU A 488 -20.36 13.00 -5.45
N TYR A 489 -19.98 14.27 -5.42
CA TYR A 489 -19.83 15.04 -4.19
C TYR A 489 -21.01 16.01 -4.04
N VAL A 490 -21.77 15.83 -2.96
CA VAL A 490 -22.93 16.68 -2.60
C VAL A 490 -22.56 17.41 -1.31
N ARG A 491 -22.58 18.74 -1.35
CA ARG A 491 -22.28 19.56 -0.16
C ARG A 491 -23.30 20.67 0.05
N LYS A 492 -23.61 20.96 1.29
CA LYS A 492 -24.49 22.07 1.64
C LYS A 492 -23.88 23.39 1.13
N SER A 493 -24.70 24.19 0.48
CA SER A 493 -24.31 25.51 -0.08
C SER A 493 -24.15 26.58 0.97
#